data_edc06861663320d86117aa9eb2719301
#
_entry.id   edc06861663320d86117aa9eb2719301
#
_cell.length_a   1.000
_cell.length_b   1.000
_cell.length_c   1.000
_cell.angle_alpha   90.00
_cell.angle_beta   90.00
_cell.angle_gamma   90.00
#
_symmetry.space_group_name_H-M   'P 1'
#
loop_
_entity.id
_entity.type
_entity.pdbx_description
1 polymer ?
#
loop_
_entity_poly.entity_id
_entity_poly.type
_entity_poly.pdbx_seq_one_letter_code
_entity_poly.pdbx_strand_id
1 'polypeptide(L)'
;MNETGRDRADGPDGDNPGGDGGTDGPPADGGTSDGDGTASGDGGDDAAAGLSATPTIYDVARAAGVSIASVSRVLNGQRNPRQETKDRVLAAVAELGFAPDGAARALSARLKEVVGVIVRRPWRVDLDEDLFSAESESLQYPDLINRGIEAAAQRRGFDLLIRSVGITEHDAGGRTLALARKSDGLILHDRVLEPDEMDRLSRQLPIVTLAGYATPTTANVHGDNKAGMQALARHLIRDHGYRGVAYLGGYADSPDNIERCEVLAAEAAQAGATLEYGPEWQGYYFASGGAKVINRLVAAGRALPRAIVCANDQTALGVMSALREHGVSVPAQVAVTGFDDIPMARHLHTSLTTVRQPIREMGATAFDVLYSMLNRETLPARDIVLPTELIRRESCGCTVPDGTHRYRI
;
A
#
# COMPACT_ATOMS: atom_id res chain seq x y z
N MET A 1 50.96 10.49 -37.67
CA MET A 1 51.45 9.41 -38.52
C MET A 1 50.30 8.41 -38.53
N ASN A 2 49.49 8.61 -39.51
CA ASN A 2 49.20 7.79 -40.71
C ASN A 2 48.47 6.53 -40.32
N GLU A 3 47.36 6.33 -40.80
CA GLU A 3 46.59 6.28 -42.06
C GLU A 3 45.87 4.95 -42.12
N THR A 4 44.59 5.02 -42.25
CA THR A 4 43.73 4.64 -43.40
C THR A 4 43.44 3.16 -43.59
N GLY A 5 42.20 2.89 -43.90
CA GLY A 5 41.71 1.68 -44.55
C GLY A 5 40.20 1.52 -44.47
N ARG A 6 39.51 2.14 -45.43
CA ARG A 6 38.14 1.80 -45.90
C ARG A 6 38.18 0.45 -46.61
N ASP A 7 37.13 -0.33 -46.56
CA ASP A 7 36.47 -0.74 -47.80
C ASP A 7 35.04 -1.25 -47.62
N ARG A 8 34.27 -0.93 -48.65
CA ARG A 8 32.87 -1.23 -48.92
C ARG A 8 32.79 -2.56 -49.69
N ALA A 9 31.63 -3.17 -49.69
CA ALA A 9 30.82 -3.68 -50.84
C ALA A 9 29.81 -4.68 -50.34
N ASP A 10 28.62 -4.54 -50.58
CA ASP A 10 27.65 -4.72 -51.70
C ASP A 10 26.70 -5.87 -51.41
N GLY A 11 25.39 -5.57 -51.54
CA GLY A 11 24.30 -6.54 -51.60
C GLY A 11 24.26 -7.24 -52.98
N PRO A 12 23.28 -8.07 -53.32
CA PRO A 12 22.03 -7.56 -53.88
C PRO A 12 20.73 -8.37 -53.62
N ASP A 13 19.63 -7.70 -53.80
CA ASP A 13 18.37 -7.91 -54.50
C ASP A 13 17.85 -9.32 -54.90
N GLY A 14 16.55 -9.40 -54.90
CA GLY A 14 15.68 -10.26 -55.70
C GLY A 14 14.64 -11.02 -54.88
N ASP A 15 13.42 -11.08 -55.06
CA ASP A 15 12.43 -10.66 -56.05
C ASP A 15 11.06 -11.15 -55.52
N ASN A 16 10.04 -10.36 -55.70
CA ASN A 16 8.63 -10.74 -55.60
C ASN A 16 8.21 -11.19 -57.03
N PRO A 17 7.24 -12.08 -57.29
CA PRO A 17 5.86 -11.63 -57.53
C PRO A 17 4.77 -12.66 -57.10
N GLY A 18 3.57 -12.23 -56.68
CA GLY A 18 2.48 -11.86 -57.56
C GLY A 18 1.40 -12.93 -57.71
N GLY A 19 0.13 -12.51 -57.69
CA GLY A 19 -1.05 -13.25 -58.18
C GLY A 19 -2.10 -13.49 -57.10
N ASP A 20 -3.17 -12.79 -57.01
CA ASP A 20 -4.30 -12.42 -57.87
C ASP A 20 -5.51 -13.36 -57.76
N GLY A 21 -6.70 -12.81 -57.63
CA GLY A 21 -8.01 -13.39 -57.97
C GLY A 21 -8.84 -13.88 -56.80
N GLY A 22 -10.00 -13.40 -56.48
CA GLY A 22 -11.13 -12.85 -57.15
C GLY A 22 -12.38 -13.18 -56.37
N THR A 23 -13.20 -12.18 -56.08
CA THR A 23 -14.64 -12.05 -56.26
C THR A 23 -15.56 -13.23 -55.87
N ASP A 24 -16.58 -13.03 -55.01
CA ASP A 24 -17.95 -12.72 -55.39
C ASP A 24 -18.87 -12.72 -54.16
N GLY A 25 -19.75 -11.77 -54.11
CA GLY A 25 -20.81 -11.62 -53.11
C GLY A 25 -22.17 -12.10 -53.67
N PRO A 26 -23.32 -11.68 -53.12
CA PRO A 26 -24.36 -12.56 -52.59
C PRO A 26 -25.53 -12.81 -53.56
N PRO A 27 -26.61 -13.48 -53.18
CA PRO A 27 -27.87 -12.74 -53.04
C PRO A 27 -28.84 -13.20 -51.93
N ALA A 28 -29.77 -12.29 -51.69
CA ALA A 28 -30.98 -12.37 -50.90
C ALA A 28 -32.07 -13.22 -51.53
N ASP A 29 -33.00 -13.59 -50.69
CA ASP A 29 -34.50 -13.67 -50.82
C ASP A 29 -35.02 -14.76 -49.89
N GLY A 30 -36.00 -14.54 -49.03
CA GLY A 30 -37.37 -14.20 -49.35
C GLY A 30 -38.25 -15.37 -48.96
N GLY A 31 -39.23 -15.21 -48.12
CA GLY A 31 -40.29 -16.21 -47.97
C GLY A 31 -40.98 -16.27 -46.61
N THR A 32 -42.06 -15.56 -46.52
CA THR A 32 -43.18 -15.64 -45.60
C THR A 32 -43.83 -17.03 -45.57
N SER A 33 -44.34 -17.51 -44.41
CA SER A 33 -45.73 -17.99 -44.32
C SER A 33 -46.12 -18.42 -42.93
N ASP A 34 -47.35 -18.08 -42.64
CA ASP A 34 -48.18 -18.33 -41.46
C ASP A 34 -48.36 -19.82 -41.18
N GLY A 35 -48.68 -20.16 -39.92
CA GLY A 35 -49.14 -21.49 -39.50
C GLY A 35 -49.46 -21.59 -38.02
N ASP A 36 -50.70 -21.32 -37.76
CA ASP A 36 -51.52 -21.59 -36.53
C ASP A 36 -51.41 -23.06 -36.10
N GLY A 37 -51.45 -23.36 -34.81
CA GLY A 37 -51.54 -24.76 -34.32
C GLY A 37 -51.42 -24.92 -32.81
N THR A 38 -52.52 -24.83 -32.14
CA THR A 38 -52.90 -25.18 -30.80
C THR A 38 -52.30 -26.42 -30.15
N ALA A 39 -52.20 -26.35 -28.83
CA ALA A 39 -52.59 -27.31 -27.78
C ALA A 39 -51.49 -28.10 -27.04
N SER A 40 -51.49 -27.81 -25.76
CA SER A 40 -51.50 -28.68 -24.56
C SER A 40 -50.36 -29.65 -24.28
N GLY A 41 -49.86 -29.54 -23.04
CA GLY A 41 -49.46 -30.72 -22.25
C GLY A 41 -48.23 -30.58 -21.40
N ASP A 42 -48.41 -30.19 -20.18
CA ASP A 42 -47.95 -30.86 -18.96
C ASP A 42 -46.47 -31.01 -18.63
N GLY A 43 -46.11 -30.47 -17.47
CA GLY A 43 -45.38 -31.14 -16.40
C GLY A 43 -43.85 -31.18 -16.51
N GLY A 44 -43.18 -30.39 -15.72
CA GLY A 44 -41.78 -30.64 -15.43
C GLY A 44 -41.09 -29.53 -14.64
N ASP A 45 -41.21 -29.64 -13.34
CA ASP A 45 -40.41 -29.06 -12.26
C ASP A 45 -39.45 -27.90 -12.58
N ASP A 46 -39.90 -26.73 -12.25
CA ASP A 46 -39.14 -25.54 -11.94
C ASP A 46 -38.49 -25.66 -10.55
N ALA A 47 -37.17 -25.79 -10.53
CA ALA A 47 -36.36 -25.47 -9.35
C ALA A 47 -35.19 -24.55 -9.77
N ALA A 48 -35.54 -23.42 -10.38
CA ALA A 48 -34.66 -22.26 -10.40
C ALA A 48 -35.15 -21.33 -9.30
N ALA A 49 -34.58 -21.48 -8.10
CA ALA A 49 -34.76 -20.55 -6.98
C ALA A 49 -34.34 -19.14 -7.46
N GLY A 50 -35.35 -18.30 -7.68
CA GLY A 50 -35.17 -16.90 -8.04
C GLY A 50 -34.33 -16.20 -7.00
N LEU A 51 -33.22 -15.59 -7.44
CA LEU A 51 -32.57 -14.52 -6.72
C LEU A 51 -33.65 -13.45 -6.48
N SER A 52 -34.13 -13.33 -5.24
CA SER A 52 -35.06 -12.30 -4.80
C SER A 52 -34.47 -10.95 -5.25
N ALA A 53 -35.21 -10.21 -6.05
CA ALA A 53 -34.79 -8.90 -6.52
C ALA A 53 -34.48 -8.02 -5.31
N THR A 54 -33.28 -7.49 -5.23
CA THR A 54 -32.83 -6.63 -4.14
C THR A 54 -33.82 -5.46 -4.00
N PRO A 55 -34.43 -5.23 -2.80
CA PRO A 55 -35.38 -4.15 -2.61
C PRO A 55 -34.83 -2.80 -3.04
N THR A 56 -35.64 -1.98 -3.66
CA THR A 56 -35.25 -0.65 -4.17
C THR A 56 -35.86 0.46 -3.31
N ILE A 57 -35.39 1.68 -3.46
CA ILE A 57 -35.97 2.87 -2.80
C ILE A 57 -37.45 3.06 -3.17
N TYR A 58 -37.87 2.60 -4.35
CA TYR A 58 -39.25 2.61 -4.80
C TYR A 58 -40.12 1.66 -3.96
N ASP A 59 -39.58 0.52 -3.58
CA ASP A 59 -40.29 -0.48 -2.74
C ASP A 59 -40.45 0.04 -1.33
N VAL A 60 -39.40 0.69 -0.77
CA VAL A 60 -39.48 1.37 0.53
C VAL A 60 -40.53 2.49 0.52
N ALA A 61 -40.57 3.31 -0.53
CA ALA A 61 -41.53 4.40 -0.67
C ALA A 61 -42.97 3.87 -0.74
N ARG A 62 -43.19 2.75 -1.44
CA ARG A 62 -44.47 2.06 -1.55
C ARG A 62 -44.90 1.47 -0.21
N ALA A 63 -44.02 0.74 0.47
CA ALA A 63 -44.28 0.12 1.76
C ALA A 63 -44.53 1.17 2.86
N ALA A 64 -43.78 2.23 2.91
CA ALA A 64 -43.94 3.33 3.86
C ALA A 64 -45.11 4.27 3.53
N GLY A 65 -45.73 4.18 2.34
CA GLY A 65 -46.82 5.05 1.91
C GLY A 65 -46.39 6.54 1.81
N VAL A 66 -45.16 6.81 1.34
CA VAL A 66 -44.62 8.17 1.22
C VAL A 66 -43.93 8.36 -0.13
N SER A 67 -43.62 9.60 -0.48
CA SER A 67 -42.85 9.89 -1.71
C SER A 67 -41.39 9.44 -1.60
N ILE A 68 -40.77 9.09 -2.72
CA ILE A 68 -39.33 8.78 -2.81
C ILE A 68 -38.49 9.90 -2.20
N ALA A 69 -38.87 11.16 -2.43
CA ALA A 69 -38.20 12.34 -1.85
C ALA A 69 -38.30 12.35 -0.31
N SER A 70 -39.35 11.80 0.29
CA SER A 70 -39.51 11.69 1.73
C SER A 70 -38.62 10.54 2.28
N VAL A 71 -38.55 9.41 1.58
CA VAL A 71 -37.63 8.32 1.92
C VAL A 71 -36.20 8.82 1.89
N SER A 72 -35.81 9.47 0.80
CA SER A 72 -34.46 10.03 0.64
C SER A 72 -34.10 11.02 1.78
N ARG A 73 -35.01 11.91 2.15
CA ARG A 73 -34.80 12.86 3.26
C ARG A 73 -34.60 12.17 4.62
N VAL A 74 -35.39 11.12 4.89
CA VAL A 74 -35.26 10.33 6.13
C VAL A 74 -33.92 9.59 6.18
N LEU A 75 -33.55 8.90 5.09
CA LEU A 75 -32.34 8.11 5.01
C LEU A 75 -31.06 8.97 5.03
N ASN A 76 -31.11 10.18 4.48
CA ASN A 76 -29.97 11.11 4.43
C ASN A 76 -29.92 12.09 5.63
N GLY A 77 -30.73 11.88 6.68
CA GLY A 77 -30.70 12.71 7.88
C GLY A 77 -31.00 14.19 7.66
N GLN A 78 -31.62 14.56 6.52
CA GLN A 78 -31.93 15.96 6.22
C GLN A 78 -33.01 16.54 7.12
N ARG A 79 -32.91 17.85 7.43
CA ARG A 79 -33.74 18.53 8.42
C ARG A 79 -35.24 18.32 8.19
N ASN A 80 -35.89 17.75 9.21
CA ASN A 80 -37.33 17.82 9.50
C ASN A 80 -38.32 16.97 8.69
N PRO A 81 -38.16 15.64 8.54
CA PRO A 81 -39.35 14.81 8.36
C PRO A 81 -40.13 14.77 9.66
N ARG A 82 -41.48 14.77 9.58
CA ARG A 82 -42.35 14.51 10.74
C ARG A 82 -41.99 13.17 11.36
N GLN A 83 -41.98 13.04 12.69
CA GLN A 83 -41.54 11.82 13.39
C GLN A 83 -42.29 10.58 12.86
N GLU A 84 -43.60 10.69 12.66
CA GLU A 84 -44.43 9.61 12.07
C GLU A 84 -43.94 9.15 10.68
N THR A 85 -43.51 10.07 9.83
CA THR A 85 -42.95 9.73 8.52
C THR A 85 -41.63 9.01 8.64
N LYS A 86 -40.79 9.44 9.61
CA LYS A 86 -39.50 8.80 9.90
C LYS A 86 -39.68 7.37 10.38
N ASP A 87 -40.64 7.15 11.30
CA ASP A 87 -40.90 5.84 11.89
C ASP A 87 -41.45 4.86 10.82
N ARG A 88 -42.33 5.30 9.94
CA ARG A 88 -42.87 4.46 8.83
C ARG A 88 -41.77 4.09 7.83
N VAL A 89 -40.89 5.02 7.48
CA VAL A 89 -39.78 4.74 6.54
C VAL A 89 -38.78 3.77 7.16
N LEU A 90 -38.40 3.95 8.42
CA LEU A 90 -37.48 3.04 9.11
C LEU A 90 -38.05 1.64 9.30
N ALA A 91 -39.36 1.55 9.59
CA ALA A 91 -40.04 0.26 9.65
C ALA A 91 -40.03 -0.46 8.29
N ALA A 92 -40.37 0.23 7.20
CA ALA A 92 -40.35 -0.34 5.86
C ALA A 92 -38.91 -0.75 5.42
N VAL A 93 -37.90 0.00 5.79
CA VAL A 93 -36.45 -0.34 5.54
C VAL A 93 -36.09 -1.64 6.25
N ALA A 94 -36.47 -1.78 7.53
CA ALA A 94 -36.20 -2.98 8.31
C ALA A 94 -36.98 -4.21 7.78
N GLU A 95 -38.24 -4.04 7.43
CA GLU A 95 -39.13 -5.11 6.91
C GLU A 95 -38.63 -5.66 5.56
N LEU A 96 -38.19 -4.76 4.65
CA LEU A 96 -37.74 -5.12 3.32
C LEU A 96 -36.25 -5.54 3.29
N GLY A 97 -35.50 -5.36 4.38
CA GLY A 97 -34.05 -5.53 4.37
C GLY A 97 -33.34 -4.57 3.40
N PHE A 98 -33.95 -3.40 3.15
CA PHE A 98 -33.37 -2.43 2.21
C PHE A 98 -32.11 -1.79 2.77
N ALA A 99 -30.99 -2.03 2.10
CA ALA A 99 -29.75 -1.27 2.31
C ALA A 99 -29.69 -0.14 1.28
N PRO A 100 -29.62 1.13 1.72
CA PRO A 100 -29.48 2.25 0.78
C PRO A 100 -28.24 2.04 -0.11
N ASP A 101 -28.45 1.99 -1.43
CA ASP A 101 -27.35 1.88 -2.38
C ASP A 101 -26.44 3.12 -2.27
N GLY A 102 -25.15 2.87 -1.99
CA GLY A 102 -24.14 3.92 -1.93
C GLY A 102 -24.07 4.75 -3.22
N ALA A 103 -24.34 4.13 -4.38
CA ALA A 103 -24.42 4.81 -5.66
C ALA A 103 -25.60 5.79 -5.76
N ALA A 104 -26.76 5.45 -5.17
CA ALA A 104 -27.91 6.36 -5.13
C ALA A 104 -27.70 7.52 -4.15
N ARG A 105 -26.94 7.30 -3.06
CA ARG A 105 -26.48 8.37 -2.15
C ARG A 105 -25.47 9.29 -2.84
N ALA A 106 -24.52 8.73 -3.60
CA ALA A 106 -23.51 9.48 -4.33
C ALA A 106 -24.13 10.38 -5.42
N LEU A 107 -25.28 10.02 -5.98
CA LEU A 107 -26.00 10.87 -6.96
C LEU A 107 -26.63 12.11 -6.32
N SER A 108 -26.99 12.05 -5.04
CA SER A 108 -27.58 13.17 -4.27
C SER A 108 -26.58 13.84 -3.32
N ALA A 109 -25.53 13.16 -2.93
CA ALA A 109 -24.45 13.66 -2.08
C ALA A 109 -23.23 13.99 -2.96
N ARG A 110 -22.51 15.05 -2.59
CA ARG A 110 -21.32 15.53 -3.31
C ARG A 110 -20.12 14.57 -3.20
N LEU A 111 -20.17 13.58 -2.26
CA LEU A 111 -19.14 12.60 -1.95
C LEU A 111 -19.71 11.18 -2.00
N LYS A 112 -18.91 10.22 -2.41
CA LYS A 112 -19.19 8.78 -2.41
C LYS A 112 -19.02 8.15 -1.02
N GLU A 113 -18.35 8.89 -0.11
CA GLU A 113 -17.96 8.44 1.22
C GLU A 113 -17.01 7.23 1.16
N VAL A 114 -16.13 7.19 0.15
CA VAL A 114 -15.17 6.11 -0.10
C VAL A 114 -13.78 6.68 -0.33
N VAL A 115 -12.79 6.15 0.37
CA VAL A 115 -11.37 6.45 0.15
C VAL A 115 -10.65 5.25 -0.45
N GLY A 116 -9.87 5.49 -1.50
CA GLY A 116 -9.00 4.47 -2.09
C GLY A 116 -7.63 4.45 -1.40
N VAL A 117 -7.19 3.27 -1.00
CA VAL A 117 -5.83 3.05 -0.45
C VAL A 117 -5.08 2.14 -1.39
N ILE A 118 -3.88 2.54 -1.81
CA ILE A 118 -3.05 1.73 -2.70
C ILE A 118 -1.72 1.43 -2.03
N VAL A 119 -1.41 0.13 -1.97
CA VAL A 119 -0.19 -0.41 -1.39
C VAL A 119 0.63 -1.06 -2.49
N ARG A 120 1.91 -0.75 -2.58
CA ARG A 120 2.83 -1.45 -3.47
C ARG A 120 3.33 -2.73 -2.80
N ARG A 121 3.20 -3.88 -3.48
CA ARG A 121 3.59 -5.19 -2.95
C ARG A 121 4.56 -5.92 -3.89
N PRO A 122 5.49 -6.72 -3.36
CA PRO A 122 6.56 -7.33 -4.16
C PRO A 122 6.13 -8.50 -5.01
N TRP A 123 4.92 -9.04 -4.85
CA TRP A 123 4.57 -10.30 -5.49
C TRP A 123 4.11 -10.21 -6.95
N ARG A 124 4.59 -11.18 -7.69
CA ARG A 124 3.84 -11.75 -8.80
C ARG A 124 2.74 -12.61 -8.19
N VAL A 125 1.52 -12.46 -8.66
CA VAL A 125 0.40 -13.37 -8.34
C VAL A 125 0.60 -14.67 -9.15
N ASP A 126 1.75 -15.31 -8.98
CA ASP A 126 1.94 -16.68 -9.44
C ASP A 126 1.54 -17.55 -8.25
N LEU A 127 0.34 -18.11 -8.34
CA LEU A 127 -0.33 -18.91 -7.31
C LEU A 127 0.42 -20.21 -6.93
N ASP A 128 1.59 -20.46 -7.51
CA ASP A 128 2.38 -21.68 -7.31
C ASP A 128 3.57 -21.50 -6.34
N GLU A 129 3.88 -20.30 -5.86
CA GLU A 129 4.87 -20.13 -4.81
C GLU A 129 4.21 -20.23 -3.45
N ASP A 130 4.84 -21.03 -2.60
CA ASP A 130 4.47 -21.33 -1.22
C ASP A 130 3.91 -20.10 -0.48
N LEU A 131 2.59 -20.06 -0.34
CA LEU A 131 1.85 -19.00 0.35
C LEU A 131 2.44 -18.69 1.74
N PHE A 132 3.02 -19.69 2.41
CA PHE A 132 3.66 -19.52 3.71
C PHE A 132 4.99 -18.77 3.63
N SER A 133 5.75 -18.88 2.55
CA SER A 133 6.98 -18.09 2.38
C SER A 133 6.66 -16.63 2.03
N ALA A 134 5.61 -16.38 1.27
CA ALA A 134 5.12 -15.04 0.96
C ALA A 134 4.43 -14.37 2.18
N GLU A 135 3.73 -15.14 3.02
CA GLU A 135 3.12 -14.64 4.25
C GLU A 135 4.16 -14.31 5.34
N SER A 136 5.31 -14.99 5.36
CA SER A 136 6.40 -14.64 6.27
C SER A 136 7.07 -13.29 5.93
N GLU A 137 6.93 -12.81 4.71
CA GLU A 137 7.27 -11.44 4.29
C GLU A 137 6.23 -10.42 4.78
N SER A 138 5.60 -10.72 5.86
CA SER A 138 4.47 -10.07 6.47
C SER A 138 4.56 -8.55 6.44
N LEU A 139 3.51 -7.97 5.98
CA LEU A 139 3.25 -6.56 5.77
C LEU A 139 2.86 -5.84 7.06
N GLN A 140 3.52 -6.13 8.18
CA GLN A 140 3.14 -5.56 9.49
C GLN A 140 3.07 -4.02 9.46
N TYR A 141 4.03 -3.37 8.78
CA TYR A 141 4.02 -1.92 8.65
C TYR A 141 2.82 -1.41 7.84
N PRO A 142 2.56 -1.87 6.60
CA PRO A 142 1.37 -1.45 5.85
C PRO A 142 0.06 -1.79 6.54
N ASP A 143 -0.04 -2.93 7.22
CA ASP A 143 -1.26 -3.33 7.93
C ASP A 143 -1.54 -2.42 9.13
N LEU A 144 -0.51 -2.00 9.87
CA LEU A 144 -0.67 -1.04 10.97
C LEU A 144 -1.10 0.34 10.47
N ILE A 145 -0.55 0.79 9.34
CA ILE A 145 -0.99 2.02 8.67
C ILE A 145 -2.47 1.91 8.27
N ASN A 146 -2.85 0.83 7.57
CA ASN A 146 -4.22 0.62 7.13
C ASN A 146 -5.22 0.61 8.28
N ARG A 147 -4.88 0.01 9.43
CA ARG A 147 -5.70 0.08 10.65
C ARG A 147 -5.86 1.51 11.18
N GLY A 148 -4.84 2.35 11.03
CA GLY A 148 -4.93 3.77 11.37
C GLY A 148 -5.90 4.51 10.45
N ILE A 149 -5.78 4.29 9.14
CA ILE A 149 -6.68 4.86 8.12
C ILE A 149 -8.12 4.41 8.38
N GLU A 150 -8.33 3.10 8.57
CA GLU A 150 -9.65 2.50 8.82
C GLU A 150 -10.33 3.13 10.04
N ALA A 151 -9.63 3.22 11.17
CA ALA A 151 -10.17 3.80 12.37
C ALA A 151 -10.56 5.28 12.20
N ALA A 152 -9.80 6.05 11.42
CA ALA A 152 -10.10 7.45 11.13
C ALA A 152 -11.27 7.59 10.14
N ALA A 153 -11.30 6.76 9.09
CA ALA A 153 -12.36 6.73 8.10
C ALA A 153 -13.71 6.36 8.72
N GLN A 154 -13.74 5.31 9.55
CA GLN A 154 -14.94 4.86 10.23
C GLN A 154 -15.58 5.96 11.11
N ARG A 155 -14.76 6.74 11.84
CA ARG A 155 -15.25 7.87 12.65
C ARG A 155 -15.95 8.95 11.82
N ARG A 156 -15.65 9.03 10.52
CA ARG A 156 -16.20 10.01 9.57
C ARG A 156 -17.25 9.42 8.62
N GLY A 157 -17.57 8.12 8.77
CA GLY A 157 -18.56 7.42 7.93
C GLY A 157 -18.06 7.09 6.52
N PHE A 158 -16.74 6.94 6.34
CA PHE A 158 -16.12 6.58 5.07
C PHE A 158 -15.77 5.09 5.03
N ASP A 159 -16.01 4.48 3.88
CA ASP A 159 -15.52 3.14 3.54
C ASP A 159 -14.13 3.20 2.89
N LEU A 160 -13.38 2.09 2.98
CA LEU A 160 -12.08 1.95 2.34
C LEU A 160 -12.12 0.93 1.20
N LEU A 161 -11.55 1.30 0.06
CA LEU A 161 -11.21 0.38 -1.01
C LEU A 161 -9.69 0.21 -1.07
N ILE A 162 -9.19 -0.94 -0.60
CA ILE A 162 -7.74 -1.23 -0.58
C ILE A 162 -7.37 -2.00 -1.83
N ARG A 163 -6.34 -1.56 -2.53
CA ARG A 163 -5.77 -2.22 -3.70
C ARG A 163 -4.26 -2.40 -3.55
N SER A 164 -3.78 -3.59 -3.87
CA SER A 164 -2.35 -3.85 -4.03
C SER A 164 -1.96 -3.74 -5.50
N VAL A 165 -0.80 -3.16 -5.76
CA VAL A 165 -0.14 -3.13 -7.06
C VAL A 165 1.25 -3.78 -6.95
N GLY A 166 1.65 -4.56 -7.95
CA GLY A 166 2.95 -5.23 -7.95
C GLY A 166 4.10 -4.26 -8.22
N ILE A 167 5.28 -4.54 -7.68
CA ILE A 167 6.49 -3.71 -7.90
C ILE A 167 6.90 -3.71 -9.38
N THR A 168 6.70 -4.84 -10.08
CA THR A 168 7.02 -5.00 -11.49
C THR A 168 5.82 -4.73 -12.40
N GLU A 169 4.71 -4.25 -11.85
CA GLU A 169 3.50 -4.05 -12.61
C GLU A 169 3.58 -2.76 -13.43
N HIS A 170 3.55 -2.91 -14.75
CA HIS A 170 3.66 -1.80 -15.71
C HIS A 170 2.38 -0.94 -15.79
N ASP A 171 1.25 -1.39 -15.22
CA ASP A 171 -0.04 -0.69 -15.24
C ASP A 171 -0.52 -0.22 -13.84
N ALA A 172 0.41 0.17 -12.99
CA ALA A 172 0.05 0.76 -11.70
C ALA A 172 -0.82 2.03 -11.86
N GLY A 173 -0.51 2.84 -12.88
CA GLY A 173 -1.26 4.05 -13.21
C GLY A 173 -2.71 3.76 -13.61
N GLY A 174 -2.96 2.79 -14.50
CA GLY A 174 -4.31 2.40 -14.94
C GLY A 174 -5.14 1.83 -13.80
N ARG A 175 -4.54 1.01 -12.93
CA ARG A 175 -5.22 0.48 -11.75
C ARG A 175 -5.53 1.54 -10.71
N THR A 176 -4.62 2.49 -10.52
CA THR A 176 -4.83 3.65 -9.65
C THR A 176 -5.98 4.51 -10.17
N LEU A 177 -6.02 4.79 -11.46
CA LEU A 177 -7.12 5.54 -12.09
C LEU A 177 -8.47 4.82 -11.95
N ALA A 178 -8.50 3.49 -12.08
CA ALA A 178 -9.71 2.70 -11.89
C ALA A 178 -10.24 2.79 -10.44
N LEU A 179 -9.35 2.86 -9.45
CA LEU A 179 -9.73 3.06 -8.04
C LEU A 179 -10.16 4.51 -7.79
N ALA A 180 -9.46 5.50 -8.36
CA ALA A 180 -9.79 6.91 -8.26
C ALA A 180 -11.23 7.21 -8.72
N ARG A 181 -11.71 6.53 -9.77
CA ARG A 181 -13.10 6.68 -10.23
C ARG A 181 -14.14 6.18 -9.23
N LYS A 182 -13.76 5.31 -8.29
CA LYS A 182 -14.65 4.71 -7.28
C LYS A 182 -14.57 5.39 -5.92
N SER A 183 -13.60 6.26 -5.71
CA SER A 183 -13.32 6.94 -4.44
C SER A 183 -13.40 8.45 -4.56
N ASP A 184 -13.45 9.15 -3.44
CA ASP A 184 -13.44 10.61 -3.36
C ASP A 184 -12.03 11.16 -3.29
N GLY A 185 -11.09 10.37 -2.77
CA GLY A 185 -9.69 10.69 -2.65
C GLY A 185 -8.84 9.44 -2.51
N LEU A 186 -7.52 9.58 -2.62
CA LEU A 186 -6.57 8.48 -2.53
C LEU A 186 -5.55 8.70 -1.43
N ILE A 187 -5.20 7.60 -0.75
CA ILE A 187 -4.01 7.49 0.08
C ILE A 187 -3.07 6.48 -0.60
N LEU A 188 -1.89 6.94 -0.97
CA LEU A 188 -0.90 6.15 -1.70
C LEU A 188 0.30 5.86 -0.78
N HIS A 189 0.63 4.58 -0.61
CA HIS A 189 1.91 4.23 -0.01
C HIS A 189 3.07 4.66 -0.93
N ASP A 190 4.28 4.70 -0.38
CA ASP A 190 5.50 5.04 -1.11
C ASP A 190 5.60 4.33 -2.47
N ARG A 191 6.03 5.05 -3.50
CA ARG A 191 6.41 4.53 -4.81
C ARG A 191 5.27 3.85 -5.61
N VAL A 192 4.01 4.17 -5.32
CA VAL A 192 2.85 3.66 -6.09
C VAL A 192 2.77 4.30 -7.46
N LEU A 193 2.98 5.61 -7.53
CA LEU A 193 2.98 6.41 -8.76
C LEU A 193 4.26 7.23 -8.87
N GLU A 194 4.71 7.47 -10.10
CA GLU A 194 5.73 8.47 -10.37
C GLU A 194 5.19 9.89 -10.09
N PRO A 195 6.07 10.84 -9.71
CA PRO A 195 5.66 12.20 -9.35
C PRO A 195 4.77 12.89 -10.40
N ASP A 196 5.10 12.77 -11.69
CA ASP A 196 4.34 13.36 -12.79
C ASP A 196 2.93 12.74 -12.96
N GLU A 197 2.81 11.44 -12.69
CA GLU A 197 1.51 10.74 -12.72
C GLU A 197 0.65 11.17 -11.54
N MET A 198 1.26 11.29 -10.37
CA MET A 198 0.62 11.76 -9.15
C MET A 198 0.10 13.19 -9.33
N ASP A 199 0.90 14.10 -9.88
CA ASP A 199 0.47 15.47 -10.17
C ASP A 199 -0.66 15.55 -11.18
N ARG A 200 -0.65 14.70 -12.21
CA ARG A 200 -1.77 14.63 -13.17
C ARG A 200 -3.06 14.17 -12.51
N LEU A 201 -2.97 13.15 -11.67
CA LEU A 201 -4.14 12.58 -11.01
C LEU A 201 -4.69 13.49 -9.91
N SER A 202 -3.82 14.19 -9.18
CA SER A 202 -4.20 15.11 -8.09
C SER A 202 -5.05 16.33 -8.55
N ARG A 203 -5.06 16.63 -9.85
CA ARG A 203 -5.97 17.63 -10.43
C ARG A 203 -7.41 17.17 -10.49
N GLN A 204 -7.65 15.86 -10.39
CA GLN A 204 -8.98 15.26 -10.47
C GLN A 204 -9.58 14.96 -9.10
N LEU A 205 -8.74 14.55 -8.15
CA LEU A 205 -9.16 14.23 -6.78
C LEU A 205 -7.99 14.43 -5.79
N PRO A 206 -8.26 14.69 -4.50
CA PRO A 206 -7.24 14.81 -3.47
C PRO A 206 -6.40 13.54 -3.31
N ILE A 207 -5.10 13.72 -3.13
CA ILE A 207 -4.13 12.63 -2.89
C ILE A 207 -3.26 12.96 -1.69
N VAL A 208 -3.11 11.99 -0.81
CA VAL A 208 -2.13 11.99 0.29
C VAL A 208 -1.18 10.82 0.11
N THR A 209 0.12 11.04 0.24
CA THR A 209 1.14 9.98 0.22
C THR A 209 1.56 9.62 1.64
N LEU A 210 1.99 8.39 1.83
CA LEU A 210 2.59 7.88 3.06
C LEU A 210 4.04 7.49 2.77
N ALA A 211 4.98 8.11 3.51
CA ALA A 211 6.42 7.90 3.34
C ALA A 211 6.94 8.21 1.93
N GLY A 212 6.23 9.06 1.19
CA GLY A 212 6.56 9.51 -0.16
C GLY A 212 7.01 10.95 -0.20
N TYR A 213 6.51 11.70 -1.19
CA TYR A 213 6.78 13.13 -1.37
C TYR A 213 5.51 13.94 -1.37
N ALA A 214 5.55 15.13 -0.76
CA ALA A 214 4.55 16.18 -0.99
C ALA A 214 4.86 16.90 -2.31
N THR A 215 3.81 17.25 -3.05
CA THR A 215 3.89 18.14 -4.22
C THR A 215 3.03 19.38 -3.98
N PRO A 216 3.05 20.39 -4.85
CA PRO A 216 2.16 21.54 -4.69
C PRO A 216 0.67 21.19 -4.62
N THR A 217 0.28 20.02 -5.13
CA THR A 217 -1.12 19.56 -5.23
C THR A 217 -1.48 18.39 -4.33
N THR A 218 -0.48 17.68 -3.77
CA THR A 218 -0.66 16.55 -2.86
C THR A 218 -0.17 16.89 -1.45
N ALA A 219 -0.47 16.04 -0.48
CA ALA A 219 0.15 16.08 0.83
C ALA A 219 0.89 14.78 1.11
N ASN A 220 1.80 14.79 2.07
CA ASN A 220 2.58 13.63 2.51
C ASN A 220 2.57 13.51 4.02
N VAL A 221 2.56 12.29 4.55
CA VAL A 221 2.69 12.01 5.99
C VAL A 221 3.79 10.97 6.17
N HIS A 222 4.78 11.29 7.00
CA HIS A 222 5.90 10.40 7.29
C HIS A 222 6.43 10.57 8.71
N GLY A 223 7.25 9.62 9.16
CA GLY A 223 7.99 9.73 10.42
C GLY A 223 9.19 10.66 10.29
N ASP A 224 9.64 11.25 11.40
CA ASP A 224 10.88 12.01 11.45
C ASP A 224 12.10 11.07 11.34
N ASN A 225 12.43 10.72 10.09
CA ASN A 225 13.57 9.84 9.77
C ASN A 225 14.88 10.44 10.29
N LYS A 226 15.03 11.76 10.16
CA LYS A 226 16.25 12.47 10.55
C LYS A 226 16.50 12.37 12.05
N ALA A 227 15.54 12.76 12.86
CA ALA A 227 15.69 12.69 14.33
C ALA A 227 15.87 11.25 14.81
N GLY A 228 15.08 10.31 14.28
CA GLY A 228 15.16 8.89 14.62
C GLY A 228 16.52 8.29 14.27
N MET A 229 16.98 8.50 13.04
CA MET A 229 18.26 7.96 12.60
C MET A 229 19.45 8.64 13.29
N GLN A 230 19.40 9.93 13.57
CA GLN A 230 20.41 10.62 14.39
C GLN A 230 20.53 10.01 15.78
N ALA A 231 19.39 9.76 16.45
CA ALA A 231 19.39 9.15 17.77
C ALA A 231 20.00 7.75 17.74
N LEU A 232 19.62 6.92 16.74
CA LEU A 232 20.14 5.57 16.55
C LEU A 232 21.63 5.57 16.23
N ALA A 233 22.07 6.39 15.29
CA ALA A 233 23.49 6.49 14.88
C ALA A 233 24.39 6.92 16.04
N ARG A 234 23.98 7.94 16.80
CA ARG A 234 24.72 8.40 17.98
C ARG A 234 24.81 7.33 19.04
N HIS A 235 23.72 6.61 19.27
CA HIS A 235 23.68 5.50 20.21
C HIS A 235 24.68 4.39 19.83
N LEU A 236 24.72 3.97 18.57
CA LEU A 236 25.66 2.93 18.13
C LEU A 236 27.12 3.40 18.10
N ILE A 237 27.36 4.61 17.58
CA ILE A 237 28.72 5.08 17.29
C ILE A 237 29.35 5.73 18.53
N ARG A 238 28.57 6.51 19.31
CA ARG A 238 29.12 7.24 20.47
C ARG A 238 28.95 6.46 21.79
N ASP A 239 27.75 5.92 22.05
CA ASP A 239 27.49 5.25 23.32
C ASP A 239 28.12 3.84 23.34
N HIS A 240 27.97 3.05 22.25
CA HIS A 240 28.57 1.73 22.11
C HIS A 240 30.00 1.73 21.53
N GLY A 241 30.46 2.82 20.93
CA GLY A 241 31.80 2.96 20.35
C GLY A 241 32.01 2.15 19.06
N TYR A 242 30.96 1.72 18.37
CA TYR A 242 31.07 0.95 17.13
C TYR A 242 31.69 1.79 16.01
N ARG A 243 32.75 1.28 15.36
CA ARG A 243 33.51 1.99 14.32
C ARG A 243 33.29 1.41 12.92
N GLY A 244 32.96 0.14 12.81
CA GLY A 244 32.59 -0.51 11.55
C GLY A 244 31.07 -0.70 11.50
N VAL A 245 30.40 0.09 10.70
CA VAL A 245 28.93 0.08 10.57
C VAL A 245 28.57 -0.22 9.11
N ALA A 246 27.48 -0.95 8.88
CA ALA A 246 26.86 -1.06 7.57
C ALA A 246 25.41 -0.57 7.62
N TYR A 247 24.95 0.03 6.53
CA TYR A 247 23.53 0.33 6.32
C TYR A 247 22.94 -0.63 5.30
N LEU A 248 22.02 -1.47 5.75
CA LEU A 248 21.28 -2.39 4.92
C LEU A 248 19.97 -1.76 4.51
N GLY A 249 19.98 -1.15 3.30
CA GLY A 249 18.97 -0.24 2.80
C GLY A 249 17.72 -0.90 2.24
N GLY A 250 16.69 -0.09 2.08
CA GLY A 250 15.46 -0.39 1.35
C GLY A 250 15.61 -0.19 -0.16
N TYR A 251 14.55 0.24 -0.82
CA TYR A 251 14.61 0.63 -2.23
C TYR A 251 15.40 1.92 -2.39
N ALA A 252 16.27 1.98 -3.41
CA ALA A 252 17.18 3.10 -3.63
C ALA A 252 16.46 4.43 -3.92
N ASP A 253 15.24 4.36 -4.48
CA ASP A 253 14.39 5.49 -4.84
C ASP A 253 13.36 5.86 -3.75
N SER A 254 13.36 5.17 -2.60
CA SER A 254 12.48 5.50 -1.47
C SER A 254 13.01 6.71 -0.70
N PRO A 255 12.17 7.76 -0.48
CA PRO A 255 12.56 8.95 0.29
C PRO A 255 13.07 8.62 1.69
N ASP A 256 12.34 7.76 2.39
CA ASP A 256 12.71 7.29 3.74
C ASP A 256 14.09 6.61 3.74
N ASN A 257 14.35 5.75 2.75
CA ASN A 257 15.63 5.07 2.64
C ASN A 257 16.79 6.03 2.39
N ILE A 258 16.59 7.00 1.51
CA ILE A 258 17.59 8.01 1.16
C ILE A 258 17.93 8.83 2.40
N GLU A 259 16.92 9.39 3.08
CA GLU A 259 17.15 10.24 4.25
C GLU A 259 17.81 9.47 5.40
N ARG A 260 17.36 8.23 5.68
CA ARG A 260 17.97 7.37 6.73
C ARG A 260 19.45 7.09 6.44
N CYS A 261 19.78 6.77 5.18
CA CYS A 261 21.16 6.52 4.77
C CYS A 261 22.05 7.76 4.89
N GLU A 262 21.58 8.91 4.39
CA GLU A 262 22.31 10.17 4.43
C GLU A 262 22.62 10.63 5.87
N VAL A 263 21.63 10.52 6.75
CA VAL A 263 21.79 10.88 8.16
C VAL A 263 22.79 9.97 8.87
N LEU A 264 22.71 8.65 8.63
CA LEU A 264 23.68 7.71 9.21
C LEU A 264 25.10 7.98 8.67
N ALA A 265 25.23 8.25 7.37
CA ALA A 265 26.52 8.58 6.75
C ALA A 265 27.15 9.85 7.34
N ALA A 266 26.34 10.88 7.56
CA ALA A 266 26.80 12.12 8.18
C ALA A 266 27.28 11.92 9.62
N GLU A 267 26.53 11.18 10.46
CA GLU A 267 26.93 10.89 11.84
C GLU A 267 28.16 9.97 11.92
N ALA A 268 28.28 9.00 11.00
CA ALA A 268 29.47 8.13 10.90
C ALA A 268 30.72 8.95 10.53
N ALA A 269 30.62 9.81 9.53
CA ALA A 269 31.71 10.68 9.10
C ALA A 269 32.18 11.62 10.21
N GLN A 270 31.26 12.27 10.94
CA GLN A 270 31.58 13.12 12.08
C GLN A 270 32.31 12.39 13.21
N ALA A 271 32.01 11.11 13.42
CA ALA A 271 32.61 10.31 14.47
C ALA A 271 33.84 9.52 14.05
N GLY A 272 34.27 9.60 12.78
CA GLY A 272 35.38 8.83 12.23
C GLY A 272 35.10 7.32 12.19
N ALA A 273 33.81 6.92 12.05
CA ALA A 273 33.40 5.54 11.84
C ALA A 273 33.33 5.24 10.34
N THR A 274 33.61 3.98 9.97
CA THR A 274 33.43 3.52 8.59
C THR A 274 31.99 3.10 8.38
N LEU A 275 31.43 3.43 7.21
CA LEU A 275 30.10 3.02 6.81
C LEU A 275 30.15 2.28 5.47
N GLU A 276 29.66 1.03 5.46
CA GLU A 276 29.40 0.27 4.26
C GLU A 276 27.94 0.43 3.86
N TYR A 277 27.67 0.75 2.58
CA TYR A 277 26.32 0.87 2.02
C TYR A 277 26.37 0.78 0.50
N GLY A 278 25.23 0.83 -0.17
CA GLY A 278 25.14 0.81 -1.63
C GLY A 278 24.48 -0.48 -2.16
N PRO A 279 24.66 -0.80 -3.47
CA PRO A 279 23.89 -1.87 -4.13
C PRO A 279 24.04 -3.25 -3.50
N GLU A 280 25.20 -3.54 -2.90
CA GLU A 280 25.43 -4.83 -2.21
C GLU A 280 24.77 -4.91 -0.83
N TRP A 281 24.30 -3.80 -0.27
CA TRP A 281 23.65 -3.68 1.01
C TRP A 281 22.14 -3.36 0.88
N GLN A 282 21.48 -3.85 -0.18
CA GLN A 282 20.04 -3.63 -0.38
C GLN A 282 19.22 -4.86 0.04
N GLY A 283 18.34 -4.66 1.02
CA GLY A 283 17.38 -5.65 1.53
C GLY A 283 15.95 -5.40 1.06
N TYR A 284 15.70 -4.29 0.37
CA TYR A 284 14.40 -3.94 -0.24
C TYR A 284 13.23 -3.90 0.76
N TYR A 285 13.50 -3.67 2.04
CA TYR A 285 12.55 -3.70 3.15
C TYR A 285 12.00 -5.10 3.52
N PHE A 286 12.60 -6.19 3.00
CA PHE A 286 12.15 -7.56 3.23
C PHE A 286 13.10 -8.37 4.10
N ALA A 287 12.52 -9.33 4.86
CA ALA A 287 13.32 -10.29 5.63
C ALA A 287 14.18 -11.15 4.71
N SER A 288 13.61 -11.66 3.61
CA SER A 288 14.36 -12.42 2.61
C SER A 288 15.51 -11.63 2.00
N GLY A 289 15.32 -10.33 1.78
CA GLY A 289 16.39 -9.44 1.29
C GLY A 289 17.52 -9.29 2.28
N GLY A 290 17.19 -9.08 3.57
CA GLY A 290 18.17 -9.02 4.65
C GLY A 290 18.97 -10.31 4.77
N ALA A 291 18.29 -11.45 4.78
CA ALA A 291 18.93 -12.77 4.84
C ALA A 291 19.84 -13.03 3.62
N LYS A 292 19.39 -12.70 2.40
CA LYS A 292 20.19 -12.84 1.17
C LYS A 292 21.50 -12.06 1.23
N VAL A 293 21.50 -10.86 1.78
CA VAL A 293 22.73 -10.04 1.93
C VAL A 293 23.70 -10.73 2.87
N ILE A 294 23.26 -11.18 4.04
CA ILE A 294 24.14 -11.86 5.00
C ILE A 294 24.69 -13.17 4.44
N ASN A 295 23.82 -14.02 3.85
CA ASN A 295 24.23 -15.29 3.25
C ASN A 295 25.29 -15.07 2.16
N ARG A 296 25.15 -14.05 1.30
CA ARG A 296 26.13 -13.72 0.29
C ARG A 296 27.46 -13.28 0.89
N LEU A 297 27.45 -12.43 1.92
CA LEU A 297 28.67 -11.94 2.56
C LEU A 297 29.43 -13.09 3.23
N VAL A 298 28.75 -13.95 3.95
CA VAL A 298 29.36 -15.12 4.61
C VAL A 298 29.90 -16.12 3.60
N ALA A 299 29.16 -16.44 2.54
CA ALA A 299 29.59 -17.32 1.46
C ALA A 299 30.84 -16.78 0.73
N ALA A 300 30.98 -15.45 0.63
CA ALA A 300 32.16 -14.79 0.06
C ALA A 300 33.35 -14.68 1.05
N GLY A 301 33.21 -15.18 2.27
CA GLY A 301 34.24 -15.07 3.30
C GLY A 301 34.54 -13.64 3.76
N ARG A 302 33.60 -12.70 3.54
CA ARG A 302 33.78 -11.29 3.95
C ARG A 302 33.60 -11.16 5.47
N ALA A 303 34.46 -10.34 6.08
CA ALA A 303 34.26 -9.95 7.46
C ALA A 303 32.96 -9.14 7.61
N LEU A 304 32.16 -9.49 8.59
CA LEU A 304 30.93 -8.76 8.91
C LEU A 304 31.27 -7.47 9.70
N PRO A 305 30.53 -6.38 9.48
CA PRO A 305 30.72 -5.15 10.24
C PRO A 305 30.30 -5.36 11.71
N ARG A 306 30.78 -4.51 12.61
CA ARG A 306 30.46 -4.59 14.03
C ARG A 306 28.98 -4.28 14.32
N ALA A 307 28.37 -3.45 13.48
CA ALA A 307 26.95 -3.12 13.57
C ALA A 307 26.30 -3.05 12.18
N ILE A 308 25.10 -3.61 12.06
CA ILE A 308 24.26 -3.52 10.87
C ILE A 308 23.00 -2.73 11.23
N VAL A 309 22.85 -1.57 10.59
CA VAL A 309 21.66 -0.72 10.69
C VAL A 309 20.75 -1.06 9.51
N CYS A 310 19.63 -1.71 9.78
CA CYS A 310 18.65 -2.06 8.75
C CYS A 310 17.68 -0.90 8.52
N ALA A 311 17.28 -0.69 7.26
CA ALA A 311 16.35 0.35 6.87
C ALA A 311 14.98 0.20 7.55
N ASN A 312 14.60 -1.04 7.92
CA ASN A 312 13.41 -1.32 8.70
C ASN A 312 13.56 -2.62 9.54
N ASP A 313 12.60 -2.85 10.43
CA ASP A 313 12.58 -4.02 11.30
C ASP A 313 12.44 -5.33 10.53
N GLN A 314 11.64 -5.35 9.48
CA GLN A 314 11.41 -6.55 8.67
C GLN A 314 12.73 -7.06 8.06
N THR A 315 13.55 -6.17 7.52
CA THR A 315 14.90 -6.50 7.04
C THR A 315 15.79 -6.99 8.18
N ALA A 316 15.71 -6.35 9.37
CA ALA A 316 16.49 -6.77 10.54
C ALA A 316 16.14 -8.17 11.01
N LEU A 317 14.86 -8.61 10.93
CA LEU A 317 14.45 -9.98 11.23
C LEU A 317 15.20 -10.99 10.34
N GLY A 318 15.27 -10.73 9.04
CA GLY A 318 15.99 -11.58 8.09
C GLY A 318 17.48 -11.64 8.37
N VAL A 319 18.10 -10.49 8.67
CA VAL A 319 19.51 -10.39 9.07
C VAL A 319 19.78 -11.23 10.30
N MET A 320 18.96 -11.09 11.36
CA MET A 320 19.12 -11.83 12.61
C MET A 320 18.93 -13.34 12.42
N SER A 321 17.99 -13.78 11.56
CA SER A 321 17.82 -15.19 11.22
C SER A 321 19.04 -15.75 10.52
N ALA A 322 19.54 -15.10 9.49
CA ALA A 322 20.71 -15.54 8.75
C ALA A 322 21.98 -15.56 9.61
N LEU A 323 22.21 -14.53 10.44
CA LEU A 323 23.35 -14.52 11.38
C LEU A 323 23.29 -15.71 12.32
N ARG A 324 22.12 -16.04 12.87
CA ARG A 324 21.92 -17.21 13.74
C ARG A 324 22.22 -18.54 13.01
N GLU A 325 21.76 -18.69 11.77
CA GLU A 325 22.02 -19.88 10.93
C GLU A 325 23.51 -20.08 10.68
N HIS A 326 24.27 -19.01 10.58
CA HIS A 326 25.73 -19.03 10.43
C HIS A 326 26.49 -19.04 11.77
N GLY A 327 25.80 -19.19 12.92
CA GLY A 327 26.44 -19.22 14.24
C GLY A 327 27.05 -17.89 14.70
N VAL A 328 26.62 -16.78 14.10
CA VAL A 328 27.08 -15.42 14.46
C VAL A 328 26.21 -14.86 15.57
N SER A 329 26.81 -14.52 16.70
CA SER A 329 26.11 -14.05 17.88
C SER A 329 25.71 -12.57 17.76
N VAL A 330 24.40 -12.28 17.98
CA VAL A 330 23.87 -10.93 18.14
C VAL A 330 23.59 -10.69 19.61
N PRO A 331 24.07 -9.64 20.24
CA PRO A 331 24.92 -8.55 19.72
C PRO A 331 26.43 -8.79 19.85
N ALA A 332 26.88 -9.92 20.38
CA ALA A 332 28.26 -10.08 20.80
C ALA A 332 29.26 -9.91 19.64
N GLN A 333 29.01 -10.49 18.48
CA GLN A 333 29.83 -10.35 17.29
C GLN A 333 29.34 -9.25 16.37
N VAL A 334 28.02 -9.20 16.11
CA VAL A 334 27.39 -8.22 15.23
C VAL A 334 26.16 -7.64 15.94
N ALA A 335 26.15 -6.34 16.15
CA ALA A 335 24.94 -5.63 16.58
C ALA A 335 23.99 -5.43 15.41
N VAL A 336 22.69 -5.55 15.63
CA VAL A 336 21.66 -5.34 14.60
C VAL A 336 20.61 -4.37 15.12
N THR A 337 20.22 -3.43 14.28
CA THR A 337 19.14 -2.49 14.61
C THR A 337 18.19 -2.33 13.43
N GLY A 338 16.95 -1.94 13.73
CA GLY A 338 15.90 -1.72 12.75
C GLY A 338 15.33 -0.30 12.78
N PHE A 339 14.18 -0.15 12.15
CA PHE A 339 13.34 1.04 12.13
C PHE A 339 11.89 0.57 12.00
N ASP A 340 10.91 1.15 12.70
CA ASP A 340 9.45 0.96 12.72
C ASP A 340 8.89 0.63 14.12
N ASP A 341 9.57 -0.19 14.92
CA ASP A 341 9.09 -0.83 16.15
C ASP A 341 7.82 -1.69 15.91
N ILE A 342 7.88 -2.56 14.88
CA ILE A 342 6.81 -3.52 14.64
C ILE A 342 6.65 -4.46 15.85
N PRO A 343 5.44 -5.02 16.09
CA PRO A 343 5.18 -5.87 17.26
C PRO A 343 6.18 -7.01 17.43
N MET A 344 6.63 -7.62 16.33
CA MET A 344 7.60 -8.73 16.36
C MET A 344 8.96 -8.33 16.95
N ALA A 345 9.40 -7.08 16.78
CA ALA A 345 10.71 -6.59 17.22
C ALA A 345 10.98 -6.83 18.72
N ARG A 346 9.95 -6.77 19.56
CA ARG A 346 10.05 -6.97 21.00
C ARG A 346 10.01 -8.45 21.43
N HIS A 347 9.51 -9.34 20.56
CA HIS A 347 9.28 -10.75 20.88
C HIS A 347 10.38 -11.69 20.41
N LEU A 348 11.42 -11.17 19.79
CA LEU A 348 12.60 -11.95 19.41
C LEU A 348 13.35 -12.45 20.64
N HIS A 349 14.05 -13.56 20.50
CA HIS A 349 14.92 -14.10 21.56
C HIS A 349 15.98 -13.07 22.00
N THR A 350 16.57 -12.37 21.02
CA THR A 350 17.35 -11.13 21.23
C THR A 350 16.48 -10.00 20.74
N SER A 351 15.87 -9.25 21.65
CA SER A 351 14.91 -8.18 21.30
C SER A 351 15.58 -7.07 20.50
N LEU A 352 14.89 -6.61 19.43
CA LEU A 352 15.46 -5.70 18.44
C LEU A 352 15.43 -4.25 18.93
N THR A 353 16.60 -3.61 18.98
CA THR A 353 16.75 -2.15 19.09
C THR A 353 16.30 -1.52 17.79
N THR A 354 15.43 -0.53 17.86
CA THR A 354 14.80 0.07 16.68
C THR A 354 14.40 1.52 16.93
N VAL A 355 14.00 2.21 15.88
CA VAL A 355 13.35 3.52 15.98
C VAL A 355 11.85 3.32 15.82
N ARG A 356 11.07 3.70 16.84
CA ARG A 356 9.60 3.65 16.78
C ARG A 356 9.06 4.77 15.93
N GLN A 357 8.26 4.42 14.95
CA GLN A 357 7.38 5.32 14.22
C GLN A 357 5.96 5.24 14.80
N PRO A 358 5.20 6.33 14.83
CA PRO A 358 3.78 6.32 15.22
C PRO A 358 2.91 5.80 14.06
N ILE A 359 3.13 4.56 13.61
CA ILE A 359 2.63 3.99 12.34
C ILE A 359 1.11 4.12 12.20
N ARG A 360 0.35 3.80 13.27
CA ARG A 360 -1.12 3.93 13.23
C ARG A 360 -1.57 5.39 13.16
N GLU A 361 -0.86 6.27 13.84
CA GLU A 361 -1.12 7.71 13.82
C GLU A 361 -0.81 8.28 12.44
N MET A 362 0.25 7.82 11.77
CA MET A 362 0.55 8.19 10.38
C MET A 362 -0.65 7.87 9.46
N GLY A 363 -1.21 6.67 9.57
CA GLY A 363 -2.41 6.28 8.82
C GLY A 363 -3.62 7.15 9.14
N ALA A 364 -3.90 7.40 10.42
CA ALA A 364 -5.01 8.24 10.85
C ALA A 364 -4.84 9.69 10.36
N THR A 365 -3.64 10.25 10.50
CA THR A 365 -3.29 11.59 10.02
C THR A 365 -3.44 11.71 8.51
N ALA A 366 -3.01 10.69 7.75
CA ALA A 366 -3.19 10.69 6.30
C ALA A 366 -4.66 10.78 5.89
N PHE A 367 -5.54 10.05 6.60
CA PHE A 367 -6.98 10.17 6.37
C PHE A 367 -7.51 11.55 6.78
N ASP A 368 -7.16 12.07 7.95
CA ASP A 368 -7.64 13.36 8.42
C ASP A 368 -7.19 14.51 7.48
N VAL A 369 -5.96 14.45 6.96
CA VAL A 369 -5.45 15.39 5.94
C VAL A 369 -6.25 15.27 4.65
N LEU A 370 -6.49 14.04 4.17
CA LEU A 370 -7.32 13.81 2.99
C LEU A 370 -8.74 14.35 3.18
N TYR A 371 -9.34 14.13 4.33
CA TYR A 371 -10.66 14.63 4.68
C TYR A 371 -10.72 16.17 4.68
N SER A 372 -9.70 16.83 5.22
CA SER A 372 -9.58 18.30 5.13
C SER A 372 -9.47 18.77 3.69
N MET A 373 -8.71 18.08 2.83
CA MET A 373 -8.62 18.39 1.40
C MET A 373 -9.96 18.22 0.68
N LEU A 374 -10.73 17.16 1.02
CA LEU A 374 -12.08 16.93 0.48
C LEU A 374 -13.04 18.06 0.83
N ASN A 375 -12.92 18.61 2.05
CA ASN A 375 -13.70 19.76 2.52
C ASN A 375 -13.15 21.11 2.06
N ARG A 376 -12.06 21.12 1.28
CA ARG A 376 -11.37 22.34 0.79
C ARG A 376 -10.86 23.22 1.91
N GLU A 377 -10.49 22.62 3.03
CA GLU A 377 -9.87 23.31 4.14
C GLU A 377 -8.40 23.63 3.82
N THR A 378 -7.91 24.75 4.34
CA THR A 378 -6.49 25.09 4.20
C THR A 378 -5.65 24.21 5.10
N LEU A 379 -4.72 23.45 4.52
CA LEU A 379 -3.77 22.66 5.31
C LEU A 379 -2.68 23.56 5.89
N PRO A 380 -2.31 23.39 7.17
CA PRO A 380 -1.21 24.13 7.79
C PRO A 380 0.14 23.79 7.14
N ALA A 381 0.32 22.59 6.71
CA ALA A 381 1.45 22.09 5.95
C ALA A 381 0.99 20.97 4.99
N ARG A 382 1.74 20.75 3.91
CA ARG A 382 1.50 19.61 3.01
C ARG A 382 2.41 18.44 3.31
N ASP A 383 3.56 18.68 3.92
CA ASP A 383 4.47 17.66 4.39
C ASP A 383 4.36 17.59 5.92
N ILE A 384 3.78 16.50 6.40
CA ILE A 384 3.43 16.30 7.81
C ILE A 384 4.41 15.27 8.38
N VAL A 385 5.26 15.75 9.28
CA VAL A 385 6.28 14.94 9.94
C VAL A 385 5.82 14.57 11.33
N LEU A 386 5.77 13.28 11.63
CA LEU A 386 5.40 12.79 12.97
C LEU A 386 6.66 12.35 13.75
N PRO A 387 6.71 12.61 15.06
CA PRO A 387 7.91 12.34 15.85
C PRO A 387 8.22 10.85 15.94
N THR A 388 9.50 10.51 16.00
CA THR A 388 10.01 9.14 16.19
C THR A 388 10.78 9.03 17.51
N GLU A 389 10.97 7.81 18.01
CA GLU A 389 11.61 7.53 19.28
C GLU A 389 12.59 6.35 19.15
N LEU A 390 13.82 6.49 19.67
CA LEU A 390 14.76 5.38 19.78
C LEU A 390 14.34 4.41 20.90
N ILE A 391 14.11 3.17 20.55
CA ILE A 391 13.77 2.07 21.45
C ILE A 391 14.97 1.15 21.61
N ARG A 392 15.64 1.27 22.75
CA ARG A 392 16.83 0.48 23.09
C ARG A 392 16.41 -0.90 23.59
N ARG A 393 17.00 -1.95 23.00
CA ARG A 393 16.81 -3.34 23.38
C ARG A 393 18.15 -4.11 23.32
N GLU A 394 18.10 -5.42 23.31
CA GLU A 394 19.29 -6.27 23.46
C GLU A 394 20.18 -6.30 22.21
N SER A 395 19.62 -6.21 21.01
CA SER A 395 20.33 -6.46 19.75
C SER A 395 21.45 -5.48 19.43
N CYS A 396 21.48 -4.32 20.09
CA CYS A 396 22.61 -3.37 19.99
C CYS A 396 23.68 -3.57 21.08
N GLY A 397 23.44 -4.44 22.07
CA GLY A 397 24.33 -4.64 23.21
C GLY A 397 23.92 -3.90 24.50
N CYS A 398 22.75 -3.27 24.51
CA CYS A 398 22.19 -2.73 25.75
C CYS A 398 21.71 -3.84 26.67
N THR A 399 21.91 -3.66 27.98
CA THR A 399 21.23 -4.46 29.00
C THR A 399 19.86 -3.85 29.23
N VAL A 400 18.80 -4.60 28.90
CA VAL A 400 17.43 -4.16 29.21
C VAL A 400 17.13 -4.60 30.65
N PRO A 401 16.69 -3.68 31.53
CA PRO A 401 16.32 -4.07 32.89
C PRO A 401 15.22 -5.12 32.88
N ASP A 402 15.41 -6.19 33.68
CA ASP A 402 14.40 -7.22 33.91
C ASP A 402 13.08 -6.57 34.33
N GLY A 403 12.04 -6.70 33.51
CA GLY A 403 10.70 -6.18 33.83
C GLY A 403 10.03 -5.34 32.76
N THR A 404 10.73 -4.87 31.74
CA THR A 404 10.10 -4.10 30.63
C THR A 404 9.31 -4.99 29.65
N HIS A 405 9.42 -6.32 29.78
CA HIS A 405 8.65 -7.32 29.00
C HIS A 405 7.30 -7.71 29.64
N ARG A 406 6.92 -7.15 30.80
CA ARG A 406 5.62 -7.51 31.39
C ARG A 406 4.49 -6.78 30.67
N TYR A 407 3.71 -7.55 29.93
CA TYR A 407 2.39 -7.16 29.46
C TYR A 407 1.57 -6.57 30.61
N ARG A 408 1.16 -5.32 30.52
CA ARG A 408 -0.10 -4.90 31.14
C ARG A 408 -1.18 -5.21 30.10
N ILE A 409 -1.90 -6.31 30.34
CA ILE A 409 -3.14 -6.65 29.67
C ILE A 409 -4.19 -5.57 29.99
#